data_d9c2566c8c2c127dfac7ac808fd72f95
#
_entry.id   d9c2566c8c2c127dfac7ac808fd72f95
#
_cell.length_a   1.000
_cell.length_b   1.000
_cell.length_c   1.000
_cell.angle_alpha   90.00
_cell.angle_beta   90.00
_cell.angle_gamma   90.00
#
_symmetry.space_group_name_H-M   'P 1'
#
loop_
_entity.id
_entity.type
_entity.pdbx_description
1 polymer ?
#
loop_
_entity_poly.entity_id
_entity_poly.type
_entity_poly.pdbx_seq_one_letter_code
_entity_poly.pdbx_strand_id
1 'polypeptide(L)'
;MKIVGIIAEYNPFHNGHQYHIDQALQKTGADAAVVLMSGDFVQRGAPAIAPKHLRAKAALLGGASLILELPVLFSCGSAELFARGAVSIFNSLGCISYLCFGSECGDIKKLNRLARILSEEPEVYRQLLQDELRKGRPFPQARQTALSVYTKDPSLAEILSSPNNTLGIEYLKALRYFKSPIQPFAIPREGSGYNDTDLCETFSSATAIRNRILNPSLPEDAFSSVAGQLPPASSDLLRKNYQSSLPVTQDDFSLLLKYRLLCESASSLTDYLDVSKDLANRIINQRNDFATWSSFCDLLKTRELTYTRISRALLHILLGIEKDTFRHEPPFCFVEDSGNISGKAKKEWSSTSALYARVLGFQKKDTQILKEIKEYATIPLITKLADARDLTSATQVLLNLDIFASDLYESIITEKFGTPFTNEYQKQLQII
;
A
#
# COMPACT_ATOMS: atom_id res chain seq x y z
N MET A 1 -23.53 3.12 -13.97
CA MET A 1 -22.84 4.10 -13.10
C MET A 1 -21.36 4.16 -13.51
N LYS A 2 -20.76 5.36 -13.61
CA LYS A 2 -19.32 5.48 -13.83
C LYS A 2 -18.61 5.56 -12.48
N ILE A 3 -17.64 4.71 -12.22
CA ILE A 3 -16.96 4.63 -10.94
C ILE A 3 -15.47 4.87 -11.15
N VAL A 4 -14.88 5.78 -10.35
CA VAL A 4 -13.43 5.98 -10.30
C VAL A 4 -12.85 5.25 -9.09
N GLY A 5 -11.85 4.40 -9.34
CA GLY A 5 -11.04 3.75 -8.32
C GLY A 5 -9.84 4.62 -7.93
N ILE A 6 -9.57 4.72 -6.64
CA ILE A 6 -8.41 5.40 -6.07
C ILE A 6 -7.71 4.43 -5.12
N ILE A 7 -6.37 4.36 -5.19
CA ILE A 7 -5.57 3.54 -4.28
C ILE A 7 -4.85 4.49 -3.32
N ALA A 8 -4.98 4.27 -2.00
CA ALA A 8 -4.47 5.22 -1.01
C ALA A 8 -4.06 4.55 0.31
N GLU A 9 -3.27 5.25 1.10
CA GLU A 9 -2.96 4.90 2.50
C GLU A 9 -3.76 5.75 3.49
N TYR A 10 -3.98 7.04 3.17
CA TYR A 10 -4.62 8.04 4.04
C TYR A 10 -4.03 8.06 5.46
N ASN A 11 -2.75 8.28 5.53
CA ASN A 11 -1.96 8.17 6.76
C ASN A 11 -1.37 9.52 7.24
N PRO A 12 -2.17 10.45 7.82
CA PRO A 12 -3.63 10.48 7.88
C PRO A 12 -4.29 11.02 6.59
N PHE A 13 -5.64 11.04 6.55
CA PHE A 13 -6.40 11.73 5.50
C PHE A 13 -6.25 13.25 5.65
N HIS A 14 -5.85 13.95 4.57
CA HIS A 14 -5.54 15.38 4.58
C HIS A 14 -6.09 16.10 3.33
N ASN A 15 -5.97 17.44 3.28
CA ASN A 15 -6.52 18.26 2.21
C ASN A 15 -6.10 17.83 0.80
N GLY A 16 -4.84 17.41 0.62
CA GLY A 16 -4.38 16.88 -0.67
C GLY A 16 -5.10 15.60 -1.10
N HIS A 17 -5.55 14.77 -0.14
CA HIS A 17 -6.34 13.58 -0.44
C HIS A 17 -7.78 13.94 -0.82
N GLN A 18 -8.39 14.91 -0.14
CA GLN A 18 -9.70 15.42 -0.51
C GLN A 18 -9.67 16.03 -1.90
N TYR A 19 -8.72 16.92 -2.17
CA TYR A 19 -8.49 17.50 -3.49
C TYR A 19 -8.35 16.41 -4.58
N HIS A 20 -7.62 15.32 -4.29
CA HIS A 20 -7.47 14.21 -5.23
C HIS A 20 -8.80 13.53 -5.55
N ILE A 21 -9.65 13.29 -4.54
CA ILE A 21 -10.99 12.70 -4.73
C ILE A 21 -11.85 13.64 -5.61
N ASP A 22 -11.89 14.92 -5.27
CA ASP A 22 -12.67 15.92 -6.00
C ASP A 22 -12.23 16.03 -7.47
N GLN A 23 -10.92 16.09 -7.70
CA GLN A 23 -10.37 16.13 -9.06
C GLN A 23 -10.62 14.83 -9.83
N ALA A 24 -10.54 13.66 -9.16
CA ALA A 24 -10.83 12.40 -9.80
C ALA A 24 -12.28 12.32 -10.28
N LEU A 25 -13.25 12.72 -9.46
CA LEU A 25 -14.66 12.78 -9.83
C LEU A 25 -14.90 13.79 -10.96
N GLN A 26 -14.39 15.01 -10.79
CA GLN A 26 -14.61 16.10 -11.77
C GLN A 26 -14.02 15.78 -13.14
N LYS A 27 -12.77 15.34 -13.19
CA LYS A 27 -12.04 15.16 -14.47
C LYS A 27 -12.44 13.88 -15.22
N THR A 28 -12.89 12.84 -14.51
CA THR A 28 -13.36 11.61 -15.14
C THR A 28 -14.87 11.65 -15.44
N GLY A 29 -15.60 12.59 -14.83
CA GLY A 29 -17.07 12.60 -14.87
C GLY A 29 -17.67 11.37 -14.23
N ALA A 30 -16.99 10.79 -13.23
CA ALA A 30 -17.48 9.64 -12.48
C ALA A 30 -18.54 10.07 -11.47
N ASP A 31 -19.54 9.19 -11.28
CA ASP A 31 -20.64 9.40 -10.34
C ASP A 31 -20.21 9.12 -8.89
N ALA A 32 -19.18 8.28 -8.70
CA ALA A 32 -18.75 7.83 -7.39
C ALA A 32 -17.25 7.50 -7.34
N ALA A 33 -16.64 7.68 -6.16
CA ALA A 33 -15.26 7.33 -5.87
C ALA A 33 -15.19 6.10 -4.94
N VAL A 34 -14.63 5.00 -5.44
CA VAL A 34 -14.30 3.80 -4.67
C VAL A 34 -12.83 3.85 -4.31
N VAL A 35 -12.54 3.89 -3.02
CA VAL A 35 -11.16 3.92 -2.54
C VAL A 35 -10.75 2.55 -2.01
N LEU A 36 -9.63 2.04 -2.49
CA LEU A 36 -8.94 0.88 -1.93
C LEU A 36 -7.82 1.38 -1.04
N MET A 37 -8.00 1.19 0.27
CA MET A 37 -7.16 1.78 1.30
C MET A 37 -6.34 0.71 2.03
N SER A 38 -5.04 0.96 2.26
CA SER A 38 -4.22 0.12 3.13
C SER A 38 -4.87 -0.04 4.50
N GLY A 39 -4.85 -1.27 5.03
CA GLY A 39 -5.29 -1.59 6.39
C GLY A 39 -4.47 -0.87 7.46
N ASP A 40 -4.23 -1.50 8.59
CA ASP A 40 -3.51 -0.87 9.72
C ASP A 40 -1.99 -0.76 9.50
N PHE A 41 -1.47 -1.43 8.46
CA PHE A 41 -0.08 -1.32 8.03
C PHE A 41 0.02 -0.83 6.58
N VAL A 42 1.05 -0.03 6.31
CA VAL A 42 1.20 0.72 5.05
C VAL A 42 2.43 0.28 4.26
N GLN A 43 2.51 0.67 3.00
CA GLN A 43 3.49 0.21 2.00
C GLN A 43 4.95 0.42 2.41
N ARG A 44 5.24 1.39 3.25
CA ARG A 44 6.60 1.61 3.77
C ARG A 44 7.03 0.59 4.84
N GLY A 45 6.18 -0.38 5.19
CA GLY A 45 6.45 -1.38 6.21
C GLY A 45 6.37 -0.81 7.62
N ALA A 46 5.37 0.02 7.87
CA ALA A 46 5.12 0.65 9.16
C ALA A 46 3.62 0.60 9.49
N PRO A 47 3.23 0.70 10.77
CA PRO A 47 1.83 0.93 11.12
C PRO A 47 1.38 2.31 10.61
N ALA A 48 0.10 2.43 10.30
CA ALA A 48 -0.52 3.73 10.10
C ALA A 48 -0.61 4.47 11.43
N ILE A 49 -0.60 5.83 11.40
CA ILE A 49 -0.67 6.64 12.62
C ILE A 49 -1.99 6.47 13.38
N ALA A 50 -3.06 6.06 12.68
CA ALA A 50 -4.40 5.90 13.21
C ALA A 50 -5.04 4.61 12.66
N PRO A 51 -5.98 3.97 13.40
CA PRO A 51 -6.66 2.76 12.97
C PRO A 51 -7.36 2.91 11.62
N LYS A 52 -7.42 1.84 10.83
CA LYS A 52 -8.03 1.83 9.50
C LYS A 52 -9.49 2.30 9.49
N HIS A 53 -10.29 1.91 10.47
CA HIS A 53 -11.70 2.32 10.57
C HIS A 53 -11.85 3.84 10.78
N LEU A 54 -10.94 4.45 11.55
CA LEU A 54 -10.90 5.89 11.73
C LEU A 54 -10.50 6.62 10.44
N ARG A 55 -9.49 6.10 9.74
CA ARG A 55 -9.05 6.64 8.44
C ARG A 55 -10.11 6.46 7.34
N ALA A 56 -10.81 5.33 7.33
CA ALA A 56 -11.95 5.10 6.44
C ALA A 56 -13.07 6.10 6.68
N LYS A 57 -13.41 6.37 7.95
CA LYS A 57 -14.41 7.38 8.31
C LYS A 57 -14.00 8.78 7.85
N ALA A 58 -12.73 9.16 8.06
CA ALA A 58 -12.21 10.44 7.59
C ALA A 58 -12.32 10.58 6.06
N ALA A 59 -11.99 9.52 5.30
CA ALA A 59 -12.08 9.54 3.86
C ALA A 59 -13.52 9.60 3.34
N LEU A 60 -14.47 8.92 4.00
CA LEU A 60 -15.90 9.04 3.66
C LEU A 60 -16.42 10.46 3.91
N LEU A 61 -16.05 11.08 5.04
CA LEU A 61 -16.37 12.48 5.32
C LEU A 61 -15.72 13.43 4.31
N GLY A 62 -14.57 13.04 3.74
CA GLY A 62 -13.84 13.76 2.71
C GLY A 62 -14.29 13.49 1.27
N GLY A 63 -15.45 12.83 1.06
CA GLY A 63 -16.06 12.69 -0.27
C GLY A 63 -15.92 11.32 -0.94
N ALA A 64 -15.21 10.35 -0.35
CA ALA A 64 -15.20 8.99 -0.86
C ALA A 64 -16.58 8.33 -0.70
N SER A 65 -17.04 7.56 -1.70
CA SER A 65 -18.35 6.88 -1.68
C SER A 65 -18.31 5.51 -1.02
N LEU A 66 -17.22 4.77 -1.22
CA LEU A 66 -16.97 3.43 -0.67
C LEU A 66 -15.48 3.28 -0.35
N ILE A 67 -15.19 2.71 0.83
CA ILE A 67 -13.82 2.34 1.21
C ILE A 67 -13.73 0.82 1.31
N LEU A 68 -12.80 0.27 0.55
CA LEU A 68 -12.39 -1.13 0.61
C LEU A 68 -11.01 -1.24 1.27
N GLU A 69 -10.74 -2.36 1.91
CA GLU A 69 -9.43 -2.67 2.48
C GLU A 69 -8.53 -3.34 1.44
N LEU A 70 -7.32 -2.83 1.27
CA LEU A 70 -6.26 -3.54 0.57
C LEU A 70 -5.64 -4.54 1.55
N PRO A 71 -5.71 -5.86 1.28
CA PRO A 71 -5.15 -6.88 2.17
C PRO A 71 -3.70 -6.61 2.56
N VAL A 72 -3.34 -6.90 3.80
CA VAL A 72 -2.04 -6.55 4.38
C VAL A 72 -0.86 -7.10 3.59
N LEU A 73 -1.03 -8.29 3.01
CA LEU A 73 -0.05 -8.91 2.13
C LEU A 73 0.35 -8.01 0.96
N PHE A 74 -0.61 -7.28 0.37
CA PHE A 74 -0.37 -6.34 -0.72
C PHE A 74 -0.02 -4.96 -0.20
N SER A 75 -0.70 -4.50 0.85
CA SER A 75 -0.52 -3.15 1.39
C SER A 75 0.90 -2.92 1.94
N CYS A 76 1.56 -3.97 2.43
CA CYS A 76 2.93 -3.94 2.94
C CYS A 76 3.97 -4.47 1.95
N GLY A 77 3.58 -4.72 0.70
CA GLY A 77 4.46 -5.27 -0.33
C GLY A 77 5.37 -4.23 -1.01
N SER A 78 6.17 -4.71 -1.95
CA SER A 78 6.87 -3.84 -2.90
C SER A 78 5.87 -3.02 -3.72
N ALA A 79 6.33 -1.95 -4.39
CA ALA A 79 5.46 -1.15 -5.26
C ALA A 79 4.74 -2.00 -6.32
N GLU A 80 5.42 -3.02 -6.86
CA GLU A 80 4.84 -3.97 -7.82
C GLU A 80 3.75 -4.83 -7.18
N LEU A 81 4.01 -5.43 -6.00
CA LEU A 81 3.04 -6.28 -5.30
C LEU A 81 1.83 -5.46 -4.83
N PHE A 82 2.07 -4.27 -4.31
CA PHE A 82 1.04 -3.29 -3.93
C PHE A 82 0.13 -2.95 -5.12
N ALA A 83 0.72 -2.60 -6.26
CA ALA A 83 -0.02 -2.25 -7.46
C ALA A 83 -0.79 -3.44 -8.04
N ARG A 84 -0.17 -4.63 -8.12
CA ARG A 84 -0.82 -5.84 -8.62
C ARG A 84 -2.01 -6.24 -7.75
N GLY A 85 -1.85 -6.27 -6.43
CA GLY A 85 -2.94 -6.57 -5.50
C GLY A 85 -4.09 -5.57 -5.65
N ALA A 86 -3.78 -4.28 -5.67
CA ALA A 86 -4.80 -3.24 -5.77
C ALA A 86 -5.56 -3.28 -7.12
N VAL A 87 -4.84 -3.38 -8.24
CA VAL A 87 -5.46 -3.46 -9.56
C VAL A 87 -6.24 -4.76 -9.74
N SER A 88 -5.78 -5.89 -9.16
CA SER A 88 -6.53 -7.15 -9.23
C SER A 88 -7.89 -7.04 -8.55
N ILE A 89 -7.99 -6.37 -7.39
CA ILE A 89 -9.26 -6.11 -6.71
C ILE A 89 -10.16 -5.28 -7.62
N PHE A 90 -9.70 -4.11 -8.09
CA PHE A 90 -10.52 -3.25 -8.94
C PHE A 90 -10.98 -3.95 -10.22
N ASN A 91 -10.09 -4.72 -10.86
CA ASN A 91 -10.45 -5.50 -12.04
C ASN A 91 -11.53 -6.55 -11.72
N SER A 92 -11.41 -7.23 -10.58
CA SER A 92 -12.35 -8.26 -10.14
C SER A 92 -13.69 -7.71 -9.66
N LEU A 93 -13.78 -6.42 -9.29
CA LEU A 93 -15.06 -5.77 -9.01
C LEU A 93 -15.93 -5.59 -10.26
N GLY A 94 -15.33 -5.55 -11.46
CA GLY A 94 -16.02 -5.51 -12.75
C GLY A 94 -16.75 -4.20 -13.09
N CYS A 95 -16.89 -3.27 -12.16
CA CYS A 95 -17.64 -2.02 -12.32
C CYS A 95 -16.78 -0.76 -12.29
N ILE A 96 -15.47 -0.87 -12.07
CA ILE A 96 -14.56 0.28 -12.03
C ILE A 96 -14.24 0.75 -13.46
N SER A 97 -14.59 2.00 -13.77
CA SER A 97 -14.38 2.58 -15.11
C SER A 97 -13.00 3.24 -15.25
N TYR A 98 -12.53 3.87 -14.19
CA TYR A 98 -11.27 4.62 -14.18
C TYR A 98 -10.41 4.25 -12.98
N LEU A 99 -9.09 4.24 -13.15
CA LEU A 99 -8.12 4.22 -12.06
C LEU A 99 -7.41 5.57 -12.01
N CYS A 100 -7.68 6.35 -10.95
CA CYS A 100 -7.08 7.67 -10.77
C CYS A 100 -5.96 7.64 -9.74
N PHE A 101 -4.83 8.27 -10.05
CA PHE A 101 -3.69 8.38 -9.15
C PHE A 101 -2.94 9.72 -9.33
N GLY A 102 -2.32 10.18 -8.24
CA GLY A 102 -1.44 11.35 -8.28
C GLY A 102 -0.08 11.03 -8.90
N SER A 103 0.47 11.96 -9.65
CA SER A 103 1.76 11.81 -10.32
C SER A 103 2.51 13.14 -10.32
N GLU A 104 3.80 13.12 -10.06
CA GLU A 104 4.63 14.34 -10.12
C GLU A 104 4.76 14.86 -11.55
N CYS A 105 4.80 13.97 -12.54
CA CYS A 105 4.87 14.40 -13.95
C CYS A 105 3.50 14.68 -14.58
N GLY A 106 2.41 14.13 -14.05
CA GLY A 106 1.03 14.31 -14.54
C GLY A 106 0.76 13.87 -16.00
N ASP A 107 1.75 13.33 -16.69
CA ASP A 107 1.65 12.94 -18.11
C ASP A 107 1.44 11.43 -18.25
N ILE A 108 0.17 11.04 -18.42
CA ILE A 108 -0.23 9.64 -18.58
C ILE A 108 0.41 8.97 -19.81
N LYS A 109 0.73 9.74 -20.88
CA LYS A 109 1.36 9.16 -22.08
C LYS A 109 2.81 8.75 -21.80
N LYS A 110 3.56 9.62 -21.08
CA LYS A 110 4.94 9.29 -20.66
C LYS A 110 4.97 8.13 -19.70
N LEU A 111 4.08 8.12 -18.70
CA LEU A 111 3.94 7.02 -17.74
C LEU A 111 3.61 5.69 -18.45
N ASN A 112 2.67 5.69 -19.40
CA ASN A 112 2.32 4.51 -20.19
C ASN A 112 3.48 4.01 -21.05
N ARG A 113 4.28 4.93 -21.66
CA ARG A 113 5.47 4.56 -22.42
C ARG A 113 6.49 3.84 -21.53
N LEU A 114 6.73 4.35 -20.32
CA LEU A 114 7.62 3.71 -19.33
C LEU A 114 7.06 2.36 -18.88
N ALA A 115 5.79 2.29 -18.52
CA ALA A 115 5.13 1.05 -18.10
C ALA A 115 5.26 -0.03 -19.17
N ARG A 116 5.09 0.31 -20.45
CA ARG A 116 5.27 -0.61 -21.58
C ARG A 116 6.71 -1.13 -21.66
N ILE A 117 7.70 -0.24 -21.67
CA ILE A 117 9.11 -0.63 -21.76
C ILE A 117 9.49 -1.55 -20.60
N LEU A 118 9.05 -1.19 -19.36
CA LEU A 118 9.37 -1.95 -18.15
C LEU A 118 8.57 -3.25 -18.00
N SER A 119 7.47 -3.42 -18.74
CA SER A 119 6.71 -4.68 -18.79
C SER A 119 7.26 -5.63 -19.83
N GLU A 120 7.61 -5.12 -21.02
CA GLU A 120 8.07 -5.90 -22.15
C GLU A 120 9.56 -6.24 -22.07
N GLU A 121 10.32 -5.43 -21.34
CA GLU A 121 11.79 -5.55 -21.18
C GLU A 121 12.50 -5.92 -22.49
N PRO A 122 12.45 -5.06 -23.53
CA PRO A 122 13.09 -5.35 -24.81
C PRO A 122 14.54 -5.76 -24.62
N GLU A 123 15.03 -6.68 -25.46
CA GLU A 123 16.37 -7.28 -25.32
C GLU A 123 17.50 -6.24 -25.18
N VAL A 124 17.44 -5.17 -25.98
CA VAL A 124 18.42 -4.07 -25.91
C VAL A 124 18.37 -3.38 -24.54
N TYR A 125 17.17 -3.12 -24.01
CA TYR A 125 17.02 -2.52 -22.67
C TYR A 125 17.56 -3.46 -21.59
N ARG A 126 17.25 -4.76 -21.67
CA ARG A 126 17.71 -5.78 -20.71
C ARG A 126 19.23 -5.87 -20.67
N GLN A 127 19.89 -5.86 -21.83
CA GLN A 127 21.34 -5.85 -21.91
C GLN A 127 21.95 -4.60 -21.25
N LEU A 128 21.42 -3.42 -21.59
CA LEU A 128 21.87 -2.15 -20.98
C LEU A 128 21.72 -2.17 -19.45
N LEU A 129 20.60 -2.69 -18.93
CA LEU A 129 20.38 -2.82 -17.49
C LEU A 129 21.40 -3.77 -16.84
N GLN A 130 21.65 -4.92 -17.45
CA GLN A 130 22.64 -5.88 -16.94
C GLN A 130 24.04 -5.30 -16.93
N ASP A 131 24.42 -4.56 -17.95
CA ASP A 131 25.74 -3.92 -18.02
C ASP A 131 25.93 -2.86 -16.92
N GLU A 132 24.88 -2.09 -16.61
CA GLU A 132 24.92 -1.12 -15.53
C GLU A 132 24.98 -1.80 -14.14
N LEU A 133 24.30 -2.92 -13.96
CA LEU A 133 24.37 -3.72 -12.74
C LEU A 133 25.76 -4.36 -12.55
N ARG A 134 26.39 -4.85 -13.62
CA ARG A 134 27.77 -5.38 -13.59
C ARG A 134 28.82 -4.32 -13.20
N LYS A 135 28.53 -3.04 -13.46
CA LYS A 135 29.36 -1.90 -12.98
C LYS A 135 29.18 -1.61 -11.48
N GLY A 136 28.37 -2.41 -10.75
CA GLY A 136 28.12 -2.23 -9.33
C GLY A 136 27.17 -1.07 -9.00
N ARG A 137 26.39 -0.58 -9.96
CA ARG A 137 25.39 0.46 -9.69
C ARG A 137 24.18 -0.14 -8.98
N PRO A 138 23.61 0.55 -7.97
CA PRO A 138 22.34 0.15 -7.36
C PRO A 138 21.23 0.05 -8.42
N PHE A 139 20.31 -0.91 -8.25
CA PHE A 139 19.26 -1.19 -9.22
C PHE A 139 18.47 0.06 -9.70
N PRO A 140 18.04 1.01 -8.82
CA PRO A 140 17.33 2.20 -9.30
C PRO A 140 18.15 3.06 -10.26
N GLN A 141 19.45 3.25 -9.98
CA GLN A 141 20.35 4.02 -10.83
C GLN A 141 20.66 3.27 -12.14
N ALA A 142 20.92 1.97 -12.06
CA ALA A 142 21.16 1.13 -13.24
C ALA A 142 19.95 1.16 -14.18
N ARG A 143 18.73 1.04 -13.64
CA ARG A 143 17.46 1.12 -14.37
C ARG A 143 17.28 2.47 -15.06
N GLN A 144 17.53 3.57 -14.33
CA GLN A 144 17.41 4.93 -14.86
C GLN A 144 18.41 5.17 -16.00
N THR A 145 19.67 4.77 -15.83
CA THR A 145 20.71 4.90 -16.86
C THR A 145 20.37 4.07 -18.11
N ALA A 146 19.98 2.81 -17.93
CA ALA A 146 19.59 1.93 -19.03
C ALA A 146 18.40 2.49 -19.82
N LEU A 147 17.38 3.04 -19.14
CA LEU A 147 16.24 3.70 -19.78
C LEU A 147 16.66 4.95 -20.56
N SER A 148 17.50 5.79 -19.98
CA SER A 148 18.01 7.00 -20.64
C SER A 148 18.71 6.67 -21.96
N VAL A 149 19.57 5.65 -21.94
CA VAL A 149 20.29 5.20 -23.15
C VAL A 149 19.31 4.56 -24.15
N TYR A 150 18.44 3.68 -23.69
CA TYR A 150 17.48 2.97 -24.54
C TYR A 150 16.50 3.91 -25.25
N THR A 151 15.97 4.87 -24.52
CA THR A 151 14.94 5.81 -25.04
C THR A 151 15.55 7.00 -25.78
N LYS A 152 16.84 7.25 -25.58
CA LYS A 152 17.56 8.49 -25.98
C LYS A 152 16.90 9.76 -25.41
N ASP A 153 16.24 9.60 -24.26
CA ASP A 153 15.50 10.66 -23.56
C ASP A 153 15.77 10.58 -22.05
N PRO A 154 16.74 11.37 -21.54
CA PRO A 154 17.05 11.43 -20.12
C PRO A 154 15.86 11.89 -19.27
N SER A 155 15.05 12.83 -19.79
CA SER A 155 13.89 13.37 -19.06
C SER A 155 12.81 12.31 -18.77
N LEU A 156 12.66 11.34 -19.67
CA LEU A 156 11.78 10.20 -19.47
C LEU A 156 12.29 9.28 -18.35
N ALA A 157 13.62 9.08 -18.27
CA ALA A 157 14.22 8.26 -17.23
C ALA A 157 14.14 8.92 -15.84
N GLU A 158 14.19 10.25 -15.75
CA GLU A 158 14.07 11.01 -14.51
C GLU A 158 12.70 10.83 -13.84
N ILE A 159 11.64 10.53 -14.59
CA ILE A 159 10.31 10.25 -14.05
C ILE A 159 10.35 9.15 -12.98
N LEU A 160 11.27 8.18 -13.10
CA LEU A 160 11.44 7.09 -12.13
C LEU A 160 12.07 7.52 -10.80
N SER A 161 12.59 8.73 -10.68
CA SER A 161 13.16 9.24 -9.42
C SER A 161 12.06 9.60 -8.40
N SER A 162 10.83 9.83 -8.87
CA SER A 162 9.72 10.26 -8.05
C SER A 162 8.84 9.08 -7.60
N PRO A 163 8.51 9.01 -6.29
CA PRO A 163 7.80 7.83 -5.73
C PRO A 163 6.40 7.61 -6.32
N ASN A 164 5.60 8.68 -6.50
CA ASN A 164 4.25 8.51 -7.03
C ASN A 164 4.26 8.17 -8.53
N ASN A 165 5.21 8.70 -9.29
CA ASN A 165 5.42 8.28 -10.68
C ASN A 165 5.77 6.79 -10.75
N THR A 166 6.64 6.30 -9.84
CA THR A 166 6.99 4.88 -9.77
C THR A 166 5.76 4.02 -9.46
N LEU A 167 4.93 4.41 -8.48
CA LEU A 167 3.67 3.71 -8.19
C LEU A 167 2.70 3.77 -9.37
N GLY A 168 2.54 4.93 -10.01
CA GLY A 168 1.72 5.09 -11.21
C GLY A 168 2.14 4.16 -12.34
N ILE A 169 3.45 4.02 -12.57
CA ILE A 169 3.98 3.07 -13.56
C ILE A 169 3.65 1.62 -13.18
N GLU A 170 3.77 1.24 -11.90
CA GLU A 170 3.40 -0.10 -11.46
C GLU A 170 1.89 -0.37 -11.58
N TYR A 171 1.01 0.63 -11.36
CA TYR A 171 -0.41 0.51 -11.66
C TYR A 171 -0.67 0.26 -13.15
N LEU A 172 0.01 1.00 -14.03
CA LEU A 172 -0.12 0.82 -15.48
C LEU A 172 0.41 -0.54 -15.94
N LYS A 173 1.51 -1.03 -15.36
CA LYS A 173 2.01 -2.40 -15.59
C LYS A 173 0.97 -3.45 -15.15
N ALA A 174 0.36 -3.27 -13.99
CA ALA A 174 -0.66 -4.17 -13.47
C ALA A 174 -1.93 -4.17 -14.35
N LEU A 175 -2.41 -3.00 -14.81
CA LEU A 175 -3.52 -2.92 -15.77
C LEU A 175 -3.21 -3.67 -17.07
N ARG A 176 -1.99 -3.56 -17.59
CA ARG A 176 -1.54 -4.31 -18.78
C ARG A 176 -1.49 -5.82 -18.52
N TYR A 177 -0.94 -6.22 -17.36
CA TYR A 177 -0.83 -7.62 -16.95
C TYR A 177 -2.21 -8.31 -16.90
N PHE A 178 -3.21 -7.67 -16.29
CA PHE A 178 -4.58 -8.18 -16.21
C PHE A 178 -5.40 -7.94 -17.47
N LYS A 179 -4.86 -7.31 -18.51
CA LYS A 179 -5.60 -6.86 -19.70
C LYS A 179 -6.88 -6.12 -19.32
N SER A 180 -6.78 -5.28 -18.28
CA SER A 180 -7.91 -4.62 -17.64
C SER A 180 -8.54 -3.56 -18.55
N PRO A 181 -9.88 -3.46 -18.62
CA PRO A 181 -10.58 -2.40 -19.34
C PRO A 181 -10.55 -1.05 -18.61
N ILE A 182 -10.08 -1.01 -17.36
CA ILE A 182 -10.03 0.20 -16.54
C ILE A 182 -9.12 1.25 -17.18
N GLN A 183 -9.65 2.45 -17.38
CA GLN A 183 -8.90 3.54 -18.00
C GLN A 183 -8.06 4.28 -16.95
N PRO A 184 -6.73 4.36 -17.09
CA PRO A 184 -5.89 5.08 -16.15
C PRO A 184 -5.97 6.59 -16.37
N PHE A 185 -5.97 7.33 -15.26
CA PHE A 185 -6.01 8.79 -15.24
C PHE A 185 -4.99 9.33 -14.23
N ALA A 186 -4.05 10.17 -14.67
CA ALA A 186 -3.06 10.78 -13.80
C ALA A 186 -3.45 12.24 -13.48
N ILE A 187 -3.44 12.59 -12.19
CA ILE A 187 -3.60 13.96 -11.72
C ILE A 187 -2.23 14.50 -11.33
N PRO A 188 -1.80 15.65 -11.88
CA PRO A 188 -0.59 16.33 -11.42
C PRO A 188 -0.69 16.62 -9.93
N ARG A 189 0.38 16.29 -9.17
CA ARG A 189 0.44 16.66 -7.76
C ARG A 189 0.77 18.14 -7.63
N GLU A 190 0.00 18.81 -6.79
CA GLU A 190 0.21 20.20 -6.39
C GLU A 190 0.73 20.23 -4.94
N GLY A 191 1.60 21.19 -4.61
CA GLY A 191 2.14 21.40 -3.26
C GLY A 191 3.49 20.71 -3.01
N SER A 192 3.74 20.30 -1.77
CA SER A 192 5.02 19.75 -1.33
C SER A 192 5.37 18.40 -1.95
N GLY A 193 6.68 18.15 -2.10
CA GLY A 193 7.20 16.84 -2.49
C GLY A 193 6.82 15.73 -1.49
N TYR A 194 6.82 14.50 -1.97
CA TYR A 194 6.40 13.33 -1.17
C TYR A 194 7.22 13.11 0.11
N ASN A 195 8.49 13.52 0.13
CA ASN A 195 9.41 13.37 1.26
C ASN A 195 9.61 14.66 2.07
N ASP A 196 8.90 15.75 1.74
CA ASP A 196 9.05 17.00 2.47
C ASP A 196 8.59 16.83 3.91
N THR A 197 9.41 17.29 4.84
CA THR A 197 9.18 17.21 6.29
C THR A 197 8.53 18.47 6.84
N ASP A 198 8.56 19.57 6.08
CA ASP A 198 7.99 20.85 6.47
C ASP A 198 6.58 21.06 5.92
N LEU A 199 5.78 21.82 6.67
CA LEU A 199 4.44 22.18 6.25
C LEU A 199 4.50 23.24 5.14
N CYS A 200 3.69 23.06 4.10
CA CYS A 200 3.51 24.02 3.00
C CYS A 200 2.19 24.76 3.15
N GLU A 201 2.08 25.93 2.48
CA GLU A 201 0.85 26.73 2.52
C GLU A 201 -0.33 26.04 1.82
N THR A 202 -0.07 25.30 0.74
CA THR A 202 -1.13 24.64 -0.07
C THR A 202 -1.44 23.22 0.42
N PHE A 203 -0.54 22.28 0.17
CA PHE A 203 -0.72 20.87 0.57
C PHE A 203 0.57 20.34 1.14
N SER A 204 0.56 20.02 2.44
CA SER A 204 1.68 19.35 3.08
C SER A 204 1.68 17.85 2.83
N SER A 205 2.87 17.23 2.88
CA SER A 205 2.99 15.78 2.80
C SER A 205 2.40 15.10 4.05
N ALA A 206 1.88 13.88 3.89
CA ALA A 206 1.43 13.08 5.03
C ALA A 206 2.58 12.85 6.06
N THR A 207 3.83 12.83 5.60
CA THR A 207 5.01 12.71 6.46
C THR A 207 5.19 13.95 7.34
N ALA A 208 5.08 15.16 6.76
CA ALA A 208 5.16 16.41 7.51
C ALA A 208 4.05 16.49 8.57
N ILE A 209 2.83 16.13 8.20
CA ILE A 209 1.68 16.10 9.13
C ILE A 209 1.93 15.11 10.28
N ARG A 210 2.37 13.87 9.98
CA ARG A 210 2.70 12.88 11.02
C ARG A 210 3.78 13.38 11.97
N ASN A 211 4.87 13.95 11.43
CA ASN A 211 5.97 14.47 12.26
C ASN A 211 5.48 15.53 13.25
N ARG A 212 4.55 16.38 12.84
CA ARG A 212 3.98 17.41 13.76
C ARG A 212 3.07 16.80 14.81
N ILE A 213 2.25 15.79 14.45
CA ILE A 213 1.39 15.09 15.40
C ILE A 213 2.22 14.29 16.42
N LEU A 214 3.34 13.69 15.98
CA LEU A 214 4.20 12.87 16.83
C LEU A 214 5.11 13.69 17.74
N ASN A 215 5.49 14.91 17.33
CA ASN A 215 6.42 15.78 18.04
C ASN A 215 5.79 17.17 18.28
N PRO A 216 4.65 17.26 19.00
CA PRO A 216 4.05 18.54 19.33
C PRO A 216 4.93 19.29 20.36
N SER A 217 4.93 20.62 20.29
CA SER A 217 5.58 21.45 21.32
C SER A 217 4.92 21.26 22.68
N LEU A 218 3.59 21.15 22.70
CA LEU A 218 2.75 20.74 23.82
C LEU A 218 1.72 19.73 23.33
N PRO A 219 1.25 18.77 24.16
CA PRO A 219 0.27 17.76 23.74
C PRO A 219 -1.02 18.34 23.15
N GLU A 220 -1.50 19.46 23.70
CA GLU A 220 -2.66 20.20 23.22
C GLU A 220 -2.45 20.86 21.84
N ASP A 221 -1.21 21.07 21.43
CA ASP A 221 -0.84 21.70 20.17
C ASP A 221 -0.72 20.72 19.00
N ALA A 222 -0.78 19.41 19.25
CA ALA A 222 -0.55 18.37 18.23
C ALA A 222 -1.38 18.58 16.95
N PHE A 223 -2.62 19.01 17.09
CA PHE A 223 -3.52 19.29 15.97
C PHE A 223 -3.64 20.76 15.58
N SER A 224 -3.31 21.69 16.49
CA SER A 224 -3.34 23.12 16.18
C SER A 224 -2.34 23.46 15.10
N SER A 225 -1.16 22.88 15.13
CA SER A 225 -0.10 23.07 14.14
C SER A 225 -0.41 22.51 12.75
N VAL A 226 -1.37 21.56 12.64
CA VAL A 226 -1.76 20.91 11.38
C VAL A 226 -3.21 21.17 10.98
N ALA A 227 -3.94 22.02 11.73
CA ALA A 227 -5.36 22.28 11.50
C ALA A 227 -5.67 22.74 10.07
N GLY A 228 -4.82 23.60 9.48
CA GLY A 228 -4.96 24.07 8.10
C GLY A 228 -4.64 23.02 7.02
N GLN A 229 -4.08 21.88 7.40
CA GLN A 229 -3.66 20.81 6.48
C GLN A 229 -4.68 19.65 6.40
N LEU A 230 -5.63 19.63 7.33
CA LEU A 230 -6.65 18.59 7.43
C LEU A 230 -8.04 19.17 7.12
N PRO A 231 -8.91 18.43 6.40
CA PRO A 231 -10.31 18.78 6.32
C PRO A 231 -10.90 18.90 7.73
N PRO A 232 -11.80 19.87 8.01
CA PRO A 232 -12.34 20.11 9.35
C PRO A 232 -12.88 18.84 10.05
N ALA A 233 -13.70 18.07 9.33
CA ALA A 233 -14.26 16.81 9.87
C ALA A 233 -13.18 15.75 10.17
N SER A 234 -12.10 15.69 9.39
CA SER A 234 -10.96 14.80 9.64
C SER A 234 -10.15 15.27 10.85
N SER A 235 -9.92 16.59 10.98
CA SER A 235 -9.23 17.19 12.10
C SER A 235 -9.97 16.91 13.43
N ASP A 236 -11.29 17.15 13.47
CA ASP A 236 -12.13 16.91 14.65
C ASP A 236 -12.14 15.43 15.02
N LEU A 237 -12.24 14.55 14.01
CA LEU A 237 -12.23 13.11 14.21
C LEU A 237 -10.91 12.62 14.83
N LEU A 238 -9.77 13.07 14.29
CA LEU A 238 -8.44 12.69 14.80
C LEU A 238 -8.20 13.28 16.21
N ARG A 239 -8.56 14.54 16.43
CA ARG A 239 -8.43 15.20 17.74
C ARG A 239 -9.22 14.46 18.81
N LYS A 240 -10.47 14.05 18.52
CA LYS A 240 -11.33 13.32 19.46
C LYS A 240 -10.74 11.98 19.88
N ASN A 241 -9.95 11.36 19.01
CA ASN A 241 -9.35 10.04 19.23
C ASN A 241 -7.87 10.10 19.64
N TYR A 242 -7.31 11.31 19.78
CA TYR A 242 -5.93 11.51 20.22
C TYR A 242 -5.71 10.97 21.63
N GLN A 243 -4.61 10.29 21.86
CA GLN A 243 -4.26 9.60 23.12
C GLN A 243 -5.30 8.57 23.60
N SER A 244 -6.15 8.09 22.68
CA SER A 244 -7.04 6.96 22.95
C SER A 244 -6.93 5.86 21.88
N SER A 245 -6.58 6.20 20.63
CA SER A 245 -6.34 5.24 19.56
C SER A 245 -5.26 5.72 18.57
N LEU A 246 -4.73 6.90 18.75
CA LEU A 246 -3.61 7.46 17.98
C LEU A 246 -2.79 8.44 18.86
N PRO A 247 -1.51 8.70 18.55
CA PRO A 247 -0.73 8.15 17.43
C PRO A 247 -0.15 6.77 17.73
N VAL A 248 -0.12 5.90 16.73
CA VAL A 248 0.62 4.62 16.75
C VAL A 248 1.85 4.74 15.85
N THR A 249 2.97 4.23 16.32
CA THR A 249 4.26 4.27 15.64
C THR A 249 4.88 2.89 15.51
N GLN A 250 5.87 2.73 14.63
CA GLN A 250 6.58 1.46 14.50
C GLN A 250 7.31 1.05 15.78
N ASP A 251 7.79 2.01 16.59
CA ASP A 251 8.54 1.72 17.80
C ASP A 251 7.66 1.18 18.92
N ASP A 252 6.34 1.39 18.85
CA ASP A 252 5.38 0.77 19.78
C ASP A 252 5.36 -0.77 19.61
N PHE A 253 5.76 -1.31 18.46
CA PHE A 253 5.87 -2.74 18.19
C PHE A 253 7.24 -3.34 18.50
N SER A 254 8.19 -2.57 19.05
CA SER A 254 9.59 -2.99 19.20
C SER A 254 9.75 -4.26 20.03
N LEU A 255 9.04 -4.40 21.15
CA LEU A 255 9.12 -5.59 21.99
C LEU A 255 8.62 -6.84 21.27
N LEU A 256 7.51 -6.74 20.56
CA LEU A 256 6.93 -7.85 19.78
C LEU A 256 7.87 -8.30 18.66
N LEU A 257 8.45 -7.34 17.95
CA LEU A 257 9.43 -7.62 16.91
C LEU A 257 10.69 -8.27 17.50
N LYS A 258 11.23 -7.73 18.60
CA LYS A 258 12.39 -8.32 19.28
C LYS A 258 12.13 -9.75 19.70
N TYR A 259 10.97 -10.04 20.33
CA TYR A 259 10.55 -11.39 20.68
C TYR A 259 10.58 -12.29 19.46
N ARG A 260 9.96 -11.87 18.35
CA ARG A 260 9.94 -12.66 17.12
C ARG A 260 11.34 -12.95 16.60
N LEU A 261 12.23 -11.95 16.55
CA LEU A 261 13.60 -12.11 16.09
C LEU A 261 14.44 -13.04 16.98
N LEU A 262 14.14 -13.14 18.28
CA LEU A 262 14.82 -14.05 19.19
C LEU A 262 14.42 -15.52 18.93
N CYS A 263 13.22 -15.77 18.46
CA CYS A 263 12.73 -17.10 18.10
C CYS A 263 13.27 -17.60 16.75
N GLU A 264 13.85 -16.73 15.92
CA GLU A 264 14.25 -17.06 14.55
C GLU A 264 15.74 -17.43 14.43
N SER A 265 16.04 -18.27 13.44
CA SER A 265 17.38 -18.57 12.94
C SER A 265 17.66 -17.85 11.62
N ALA A 266 18.93 -17.79 11.18
CA ALA A 266 19.25 -17.23 9.87
C ALA A 266 18.57 -17.98 8.70
N SER A 267 18.35 -19.28 8.85
CA SER A 267 17.65 -20.10 7.84
C SER A 267 16.15 -19.79 7.81
N SER A 268 15.45 -19.80 8.96
CA SER A 268 14.01 -19.51 9.01
C SER A 268 13.68 -18.08 8.58
N LEU A 269 14.55 -17.11 8.89
CA LEU A 269 14.37 -15.73 8.42
C LEU A 269 14.32 -15.63 6.89
N THR A 270 14.99 -16.52 6.16
CA THR A 270 14.95 -16.47 4.68
C THR A 270 13.62 -16.90 4.09
N ASP A 271 12.73 -17.49 4.85
CA ASP A 271 11.39 -17.88 4.39
C ASP A 271 10.43 -16.69 4.32
N TYR A 272 10.68 -15.63 5.11
CA TYR A 272 9.86 -14.43 5.09
C TYR A 272 10.03 -13.60 3.83
N LEU A 273 8.93 -12.99 3.39
CA LEU A 273 8.91 -12.11 2.23
C LEU A 273 9.90 -10.95 2.42
N ASP A 274 10.55 -10.50 1.35
CA ASP A 274 11.58 -9.43 1.32
C ASP A 274 12.87 -9.74 2.11
N VAL A 275 13.00 -10.89 2.78
CA VAL A 275 14.21 -11.26 3.51
C VAL A 275 15.16 -12.05 2.60
N SER A 276 16.29 -11.44 2.25
CA SER A 276 17.41 -12.11 1.57
C SER A 276 18.32 -12.82 2.58
N LYS A 277 19.14 -13.78 2.12
CA LYS A 277 20.12 -14.46 2.95
C LYS A 277 21.08 -13.46 3.65
N ASP A 278 21.50 -12.42 2.93
CA ASP A 278 22.39 -11.39 3.48
C ASP A 278 21.71 -10.58 4.58
N LEU A 279 20.42 -10.19 4.38
CA LEU A 279 19.65 -9.51 5.40
C LEU A 279 19.41 -10.41 6.62
N ALA A 280 19.08 -11.69 6.41
CA ALA A 280 18.90 -12.66 7.49
C ALA A 280 20.16 -12.79 8.37
N ASN A 281 21.33 -12.99 7.76
CA ASN A 281 22.60 -13.05 8.48
C ASN A 281 22.89 -11.77 9.23
N ARG A 282 22.62 -10.61 8.63
CA ARG A 282 22.84 -9.31 9.25
C ARG A 282 21.90 -9.09 10.44
N ILE A 283 20.62 -9.50 10.35
CA ILE A 283 19.67 -9.46 11.47
C ILE A 283 20.21 -10.31 12.64
N ILE A 284 20.61 -11.56 12.39
CA ILE A 284 21.11 -12.45 13.43
C ILE A 284 22.37 -11.90 14.13
N ASN A 285 23.30 -11.34 13.35
CA ASN A 285 24.54 -10.79 13.89
C ASN A 285 24.32 -9.54 14.75
N GLN A 286 23.27 -8.78 14.47
CA GLN A 286 23.02 -7.48 15.13
C GLN A 286 21.80 -7.48 16.07
N ARG A 287 21.07 -8.60 16.20
CA ARG A 287 19.83 -8.63 17.02
C ARG A 287 20.04 -8.32 18.51
N ASN A 288 21.28 -8.51 19.02
CA ASN A 288 21.60 -8.17 20.41
C ASN A 288 21.66 -6.66 20.65
N ASP A 289 21.95 -5.88 19.59
CA ASP A 289 21.99 -4.41 19.62
C ASP A 289 20.62 -3.76 19.30
N PHE A 290 19.57 -4.58 19.22
CA PHE A 290 18.21 -4.12 18.99
C PHE A 290 17.70 -3.32 20.20
N ALA A 291 17.49 -2.02 20.03
CA ALA A 291 16.85 -1.14 21.01
C ALA A 291 15.39 -0.88 20.63
N THR A 292 15.15 -0.21 19.50
CA THR A 292 13.81 0.04 18.94
C THR A 292 13.76 -0.41 17.49
N TRP A 293 12.54 -0.55 16.92
CA TRP A 293 12.40 -0.92 15.52
C TRP A 293 13.08 0.11 14.59
N SER A 294 12.86 1.40 14.83
CA SER A 294 13.44 2.45 13.99
C SER A 294 14.97 2.45 14.04
N SER A 295 15.55 2.39 15.23
CA SER A 295 17.01 2.33 15.40
C SER A 295 17.60 1.06 14.80
N PHE A 296 16.88 -0.07 14.86
CA PHE A 296 17.33 -1.32 14.26
C PHE A 296 17.30 -1.27 12.73
N CYS A 297 16.31 -0.61 12.12
CA CYS A 297 16.32 -0.35 10.69
C CYS A 297 17.57 0.45 10.27
N ASP A 298 17.93 1.49 11.03
CA ASP A 298 19.12 2.28 10.74
C ASP A 298 20.42 1.48 10.90
N LEU A 299 20.49 0.61 11.91
CA LEU A 299 21.62 -0.29 12.14
C LEU A 299 21.82 -1.30 10.99
N LEU A 300 20.71 -1.83 10.45
CA LEU A 300 20.75 -2.80 9.36
C LEU A 300 20.99 -2.15 7.98
N LYS A 301 20.83 -0.85 7.85
CA LYS A 301 20.91 -0.10 6.58
C LYS A 301 22.26 -0.23 5.89
N THR A 302 22.23 -0.36 4.57
CA THR A 302 23.41 -0.35 3.71
C THR A 302 23.12 0.48 2.45
N ARG A 303 24.13 0.61 1.57
CA ARG A 303 23.94 1.26 0.26
C ARG A 303 22.87 0.57 -0.59
N GLU A 304 22.69 -0.75 -0.46
CA GLU A 304 21.76 -1.55 -1.26
C GLU A 304 20.45 -1.84 -0.52
N LEU A 305 20.47 -1.84 0.81
CA LEU A 305 19.33 -2.08 1.69
C LEU A 305 18.82 -0.77 2.27
N THR A 306 17.79 -0.22 1.65
CA THR A 306 17.17 1.03 2.13
C THR A 306 16.37 0.80 3.40
N TYR A 307 16.18 1.85 4.21
CA TYR A 307 15.34 1.83 5.41
C TYR A 307 13.96 1.19 5.16
N THR A 308 13.24 1.65 4.13
CA THR A 308 11.91 1.14 3.80
C THR A 308 11.91 -0.35 3.45
N ARG A 309 12.93 -0.84 2.75
CA ARG A 309 13.06 -2.28 2.43
C ARG A 309 13.27 -3.11 3.68
N ILE A 310 14.12 -2.62 4.60
CA ILE A 310 14.37 -3.29 5.89
C ILE A 310 13.10 -3.27 6.73
N SER A 311 12.43 -2.11 6.85
CA SER A 311 11.20 -1.96 7.63
C SER A 311 10.11 -2.92 7.13
N ARG A 312 9.93 -3.07 5.80
CA ARG A 312 9.00 -4.08 5.25
C ARG A 312 9.40 -5.51 5.63
N ALA A 313 10.66 -5.86 5.47
CA ALA A 313 11.15 -7.19 5.83
C ALA A 313 10.90 -7.50 7.33
N LEU A 314 11.17 -6.54 8.22
CA LEU A 314 10.89 -6.68 9.65
C LEU A 314 9.39 -6.78 9.94
N LEU A 315 8.56 -6.05 9.21
CA LEU A 315 7.10 -6.17 9.32
C LEU A 315 6.61 -7.55 8.84
N HIS A 316 7.17 -8.07 7.74
CA HIS A 316 6.82 -9.41 7.26
C HIS A 316 7.20 -10.49 8.27
N ILE A 317 8.34 -10.35 8.94
CA ILE A 317 8.73 -11.25 10.04
C ILE A 317 7.74 -11.14 11.20
N LEU A 318 7.36 -9.92 11.61
CA LEU A 318 6.43 -9.68 12.70
C LEU A 318 5.06 -10.29 12.41
N LEU A 319 4.52 -10.10 11.21
CA LEU A 319 3.20 -10.58 10.79
C LEU A 319 3.19 -12.03 10.30
N GLY A 320 4.34 -12.70 10.19
CA GLY A 320 4.41 -14.07 9.68
C GLY A 320 4.14 -14.17 8.18
N ILE A 321 4.47 -13.13 7.40
CA ILE A 321 4.27 -13.14 5.94
C ILE A 321 5.46 -13.81 5.26
N GLU A 322 5.27 -15.04 4.82
CA GLU A 322 6.29 -15.85 4.17
C GLU A 322 6.18 -15.77 2.63
N LYS A 323 7.28 -16.13 1.95
CA LYS A 323 7.31 -16.25 0.49
C LYS A 323 6.30 -17.27 -0.03
N ASP A 324 6.01 -18.29 0.78
CA ASP A 324 5.09 -19.36 0.47
C ASP A 324 3.64 -19.11 0.93
N THR A 325 3.36 -17.96 1.59
CA THR A 325 1.99 -17.56 1.95
C THR A 325 1.06 -17.61 0.72
N PHE A 326 1.62 -17.52 -0.48
CA PHE A 326 0.91 -17.65 -1.75
C PHE A 326 0.91 -19.07 -2.35
N ARG A 327 1.65 -20.04 -1.78
CA ARG A 327 1.83 -21.36 -2.40
C ARG A 327 0.81 -22.40 -1.94
N HIS A 328 0.14 -22.19 -0.82
CA HIS A 328 -0.87 -23.10 -0.33
C HIS A 328 -2.18 -22.91 -1.08
N GLU A 329 -2.25 -23.62 -2.22
CA GLU A 329 -3.34 -23.72 -3.20
C GLU A 329 -3.72 -22.39 -3.90
N PRO A 330 -3.43 -22.26 -5.19
CA PRO A 330 -3.95 -21.15 -5.98
C PRO A 330 -5.45 -21.33 -6.17
N PRO A 331 -6.28 -20.34 -5.84
CA PRO A 331 -7.65 -20.36 -6.37
C PRO A 331 -7.54 -20.05 -7.86
N PHE A 332 -8.04 -20.95 -8.61
CA PHE A 332 -8.09 -20.99 -10.05
C PHE A 332 -8.66 -19.71 -10.66
N CYS A 333 -7.85 -19.03 -11.44
CA CYS A 333 -8.24 -18.40 -12.68
C CYS A 333 -7.14 -18.71 -13.67
N PHE A 334 -7.12 -19.93 -14.18
CA PHE A 334 -6.40 -20.25 -15.40
C PHE A 334 -7.09 -19.55 -16.57
N VAL A 335 -6.46 -18.54 -17.14
CA VAL A 335 -6.59 -18.35 -18.57
C VAL A 335 -5.59 -19.33 -19.16
N GLU A 336 -6.07 -20.46 -19.66
CA GLU A 336 -5.31 -21.35 -20.52
C GLU A 336 -4.86 -20.54 -21.75
N ASP A 337 -3.61 -20.13 -21.77
CA ASP A 337 -2.97 -19.74 -23.00
C ASP A 337 -2.45 -21.03 -23.66
N SER A 338 -3.24 -21.55 -24.59
CA SER A 338 -2.87 -22.65 -25.49
C SER A 338 -1.79 -22.17 -26.45
N GLY A 339 -0.55 -22.22 -26.01
CA GLY A 339 0.61 -21.90 -26.82
C GLY A 339 1.88 -22.58 -26.29
N ASN A 340 2.22 -23.70 -26.91
CA ASN A 340 3.47 -24.44 -26.72
C ASN A 340 4.69 -23.53 -26.70
N ILE A 341 5.37 -23.40 -25.56
CA ILE A 341 6.76 -22.97 -25.51
C ILE A 341 7.50 -23.89 -24.54
N SER A 342 8.30 -24.80 -25.15
CA SER A 342 9.33 -25.56 -24.47
C SER A 342 10.45 -24.62 -24.02
N GLY A 343 10.63 -24.46 -22.73
CA GLY A 343 11.72 -23.72 -22.12
C GLY A 343 11.41 -23.46 -20.65
N LYS A 344 12.28 -23.92 -19.76
CA LYS A 344 12.19 -23.84 -18.29
C LYS A 344 11.45 -22.57 -17.85
N ALA A 345 10.14 -22.66 -17.72
CA ALA A 345 9.32 -21.61 -17.15
C ALA A 345 9.78 -21.40 -15.71
N LYS A 346 10.37 -20.26 -15.41
CA LYS A 346 10.40 -19.72 -14.05
C LYS A 346 8.97 -19.76 -13.59
N LYS A 347 8.69 -20.49 -12.50
CA LYS A 347 7.41 -20.42 -11.80
C LYS A 347 7.22 -18.98 -11.34
N GLU A 348 6.70 -18.15 -12.23
CA GLU A 348 6.30 -16.79 -11.91
C GLU A 348 5.01 -16.85 -11.10
N TRP A 349 4.97 -16.08 -10.09
CA TRP A 349 3.91 -15.81 -9.15
C TRP A 349 2.54 -15.65 -9.82
N SER A 350 1.85 -16.74 -10.12
CA SER A 350 0.49 -16.73 -10.68
C SER A 350 -0.59 -16.36 -9.64
N SER A 351 -0.20 -16.11 -8.39
CA SER A 351 -1.09 -15.88 -7.24
C SER A 351 -1.18 -14.41 -6.77
N THR A 352 -0.93 -13.46 -7.64
CA THR A 352 -1.06 -12.02 -7.32
C THR A 352 -2.49 -11.48 -7.48
N SER A 353 -3.48 -12.35 -7.62
CA SER A 353 -4.88 -11.97 -7.69
C SER A 353 -5.48 -11.92 -6.30
N ALA A 354 -6.20 -10.84 -5.99
CA ALA A 354 -6.95 -10.75 -4.76
C ALA A 354 -8.09 -11.77 -4.74
N LEU A 355 -8.37 -12.30 -3.57
CA LEU A 355 -9.34 -13.36 -3.35
C LEU A 355 -10.66 -12.86 -2.79
N TYR A 356 -10.73 -11.60 -2.35
CA TYR A 356 -11.93 -10.95 -1.79
C TYR A 356 -11.78 -9.42 -1.83
N ALA A 357 -12.90 -8.75 -1.68
CA ALA A 357 -12.97 -7.31 -1.43
C ALA A 357 -13.66 -7.08 -0.08
N ARG A 358 -12.95 -6.46 0.88
CA ARG A 358 -13.49 -6.15 2.20
C ARG A 358 -13.94 -4.71 2.29
N VAL A 359 -15.18 -4.48 2.71
CA VAL A 359 -15.76 -3.15 2.92
C VAL A 359 -15.38 -2.64 4.31
N LEU A 360 -14.77 -1.45 4.40
CA LEU A 360 -14.55 -0.73 5.66
C LEU A 360 -15.64 0.30 5.95
N GLY A 361 -16.28 0.82 4.91
CA GLY A 361 -17.38 1.77 5.07
C GLY A 361 -17.89 2.32 3.75
N PHE A 362 -19.06 2.95 3.79
CA PHE A 362 -19.71 3.56 2.62
C PHE A 362 -20.65 4.71 3.02
N GLN A 363 -20.98 5.58 2.06
CA GLN A 363 -22.02 6.61 2.23
C GLN A 363 -23.40 6.01 1.95
N LYS A 364 -24.38 6.31 2.80
CA LYS A 364 -25.77 5.81 2.64
C LYS A 364 -26.37 6.19 1.30
N LYS A 365 -26.07 7.38 0.78
CA LYS A 365 -26.58 7.85 -0.52
C LYS A 365 -26.03 7.02 -1.69
N ASP A 366 -24.88 6.36 -1.52
CA ASP A 366 -24.13 5.69 -2.59
C ASP A 366 -24.26 4.15 -2.53
N THR A 367 -25.28 3.61 -1.82
CA THR A 367 -25.52 2.17 -1.69
C THR A 367 -25.69 1.45 -3.03
N GLN A 368 -26.03 2.17 -4.09
CA GLN A 368 -26.11 1.63 -5.45
C GLN A 368 -24.79 0.99 -5.89
N ILE A 369 -23.63 1.51 -5.42
CA ILE A 369 -22.31 0.93 -5.73
C ILE A 369 -22.19 -0.51 -5.24
N LEU A 370 -22.74 -0.82 -4.05
CA LEU A 370 -22.71 -2.18 -3.51
C LEU A 370 -23.55 -3.16 -4.36
N LYS A 371 -24.61 -2.68 -4.99
CA LYS A 371 -25.40 -3.48 -5.92
C LYS A 371 -24.64 -3.73 -7.22
N GLU A 372 -24.03 -2.70 -7.80
CA GLU A 372 -23.17 -2.80 -8.98
C GLU A 372 -22.03 -3.82 -8.72
N ILE A 373 -21.32 -3.70 -7.59
CA ILE A 373 -20.26 -4.65 -7.24
C ILE A 373 -20.83 -6.08 -7.12
N LYS A 374 -21.96 -6.29 -6.45
CA LYS A 374 -22.55 -7.62 -6.31
C LYS A 374 -22.95 -8.24 -7.65
N GLU A 375 -23.32 -7.43 -8.64
CA GLU A 375 -23.72 -7.88 -9.96
C GLU A 375 -22.51 -8.28 -10.83
N TYR A 376 -21.40 -7.53 -10.76
CA TYR A 376 -20.27 -7.70 -11.68
C TYR A 376 -19.02 -8.33 -11.06
N ALA A 377 -18.91 -8.38 -9.72
CA ALA A 377 -17.72 -8.88 -9.08
C ALA A 377 -17.52 -10.38 -9.26
N THR A 378 -16.29 -10.76 -9.55
CA THR A 378 -15.84 -12.16 -9.65
C THR A 378 -15.23 -12.69 -8.35
N ILE A 379 -15.11 -11.83 -7.33
CA ILE A 379 -14.61 -12.17 -5.99
C ILE A 379 -15.65 -11.84 -4.93
N PRO A 380 -15.64 -12.52 -3.78
CA PRO A 380 -16.55 -12.23 -2.68
C PRO A 380 -16.42 -10.79 -2.16
N LEU A 381 -17.55 -10.12 -1.92
CA LEU A 381 -17.61 -8.84 -1.23
C LEU A 381 -17.95 -9.07 0.24
N ILE A 382 -17.00 -8.83 1.13
CA ILE A 382 -17.14 -9.04 2.57
C ILE A 382 -17.57 -7.72 3.24
N THR A 383 -18.81 -7.65 3.69
CA THR A 383 -19.36 -6.54 4.46
C THR A 383 -19.31 -6.82 5.97
N LYS A 384 -19.43 -8.08 6.37
CA LYS A 384 -19.32 -8.54 7.75
C LYS A 384 -18.36 -9.73 7.80
N LEU A 385 -17.43 -9.74 8.72
CA LEU A 385 -16.50 -10.87 8.87
C LEU A 385 -17.20 -12.18 9.21
N ALA A 386 -18.34 -12.13 9.89
CA ALA A 386 -19.16 -13.31 10.18
C ALA A 386 -19.66 -14.02 8.92
N ASP A 387 -19.84 -13.30 7.81
CA ASP A 387 -20.31 -13.84 6.53
C ASP A 387 -19.18 -14.50 5.71
N ALA A 388 -17.94 -14.43 6.20
CA ALA A 388 -16.74 -14.96 5.54
C ALA A 388 -16.48 -16.46 5.80
N ARG A 389 -17.40 -17.16 6.48
CA ARG A 389 -17.20 -18.58 6.89
C ARG A 389 -17.16 -19.55 5.71
N ASP A 390 -17.83 -19.21 4.62
CA ASP A 390 -17.99 -20.08 3.43
C ASP A 390 -16.94 -19.77 2.34
N LEU A 391 -15.90 -19.02 2.66
CA LEU A 391 -14.82 -18.71 1.73
C LEU A 391 -13.90 -19.92 1.53
N THR A 392 -13.19 -19.97 0.40
CA THR A 392 -12.17 -20.99 0.15
C THR A 392 -11.06 -20.93 1.18
N SER A 393 -10.36 -22.04 1.41
CA SER A 393 -9.24 -22.12 2.38
C SER A 393 -8.17 -21.05 2.12
N ALA A 394 -7.80 -20.80 0.88
CA ALA A 394 -6.85 -19.77 0.50
C ALA A 394 -7.32 -18.35 0.82
N THR A 395 -8.61 -18.07 0.57
CA THR A 395 -9.23 -16.78 0.92
C THR A 395 -9.25 -16.58 2.43
N GLN A 396 -9.56 -17.63 3.19
CA GLN A 396 -9.56 -17.57 4.66
C GLN A 396 -8.18 -17.32 5.23
N VAL A 397 -7.12 -17.92 4.67
CA VAL A 397 -5.72 -17.67 5.11
C VAL A 397 -5.37 -16.18 4.98
N LEU A 398 -5.67 -15.55 3.85
CA LEU A 398 -5.40 -14.12 3.64
C LEU A 398 -6.27 -13.25 4.54
N LEU A 399 -7.55 -13.55 4.69
CA LEU A 399 -8.45 -12.81 5.56
C LEU A 399 -8.02 -12.92 7.03
N ASN A 400 -7.60 -14.11 7.48
CA ASN A 400 -7.09 -14.33 8.83
C ASN A 400 -5.80 -13.54 9.08
N LEU A 401 -4.96 -13.38 8.06
CA LEU A 401 -3.77 -12.53 8.15
C LEU A 401 -4.15 -11.05 8.33
N ASP A 402 -5.17 -10.55 7.62
CA ASP A 402 -5.68 -9.18 7.81
C ASP A 402 -6.27 -8.98 9.21
N ILE A 403 -7.04 -9.96 9.69
CA ILE A 403 -7.62 -9.94 11.04
C ILE A 403 -6.51 -9.94 12.09
N PHE A 404 -5.52 -10.85 11.96
CA PHE A 404 -4.38 -10.92 12.86
C PHE A 404 -3.60 -9.61 12.89
N ALA A 405 -3.32 -9.01 11.73
CA ALA A 405 -2.62 -7.73 11.64
C ALA A 405 -3.39 -6.62 12.36
N SER A 406 -4.72 -6.57 12.19
CA SER A 406 -5.57 -5.60 12.87
C SER A 406 -5.66 -5.82 14.37
N ASP A 407 -5.78 -7.07 14.81
CA ASP A 407 -5.82 -7.39 16.24
C ASP A 407 -4.46 -7.14 16.91
N LEU A 408 -3.35 -7.35 16.19
CA LEU A 408 -2.02 -6.98 16.67
C LEU A 408 -1.88 -5.45 16.82
N TYR A 409 -2.40 -4.69 15.86
CA TYR A 409 -2.43 -3.23 15.93
C TYR A 409 -3.31 -2.74 17.10
N GLU A 410 -4.47 -3.33 17.30
CA GLU A 410 -5.37 -3.02 18.43
C GLU A 410 -4.74 -3.37 19.80
N SER A 411 -3.95 -4.44 19.86
CA SER A 411 -3.21 -4.80 21.08
C SER A 411 -2.25 -3.69 21.51
N ILE A 412 -1.59 -3.04 20.55
CA ILE A 412 -0.74 -1.87 20.82
C ILE A 412 -1.55 -0.68 21.32
N ILE A 413 -2.72 -0.43 20.74
CA ILE A 413 -3.62 0.64 21.23
C ILE A 413 -4.03 0.39 22.66
N THR A 414 -4.46 -0.85 22.96
CA THR A 414 -4.87 -1.25 24.31
C THR A 414 -3.73 -1.05 25.32
N GLU A 415 -2.53 -1.51 24.98
CA GLU A 415 -1.37 -1.40 25.86
C GLU A 415 -0.93 0.06 26.04
N LYS A 416 -0.88 0.83 24.95
CA LYS A 416 -0.38 2.20 24.96
C LYS A 416 -1.31 3.20 25.64
N PHE A 417 -2.62 3.05 25.44
CA PHE A 417 -3.62 4.04 25.87
C PHE A 417 -4.56 3.53 26.99
N GLY A 418 -4.41 2.26 27.41
CA GLY A 418 -5.27 1.69 28.46
C GLY A 418 -6.74 1.51 28.04
N THR A 419 -7.01 1.44 26.73
CA THR A 419 -8.37 1.25 26.21
C THR A 419 -8.72 -0.23 26.13
N PRO A 420 -10.02 -0.61 26.25
CA PRO A 420 -10.43 -2.00 26.09
C PRO A 420 -10.06 -2.55 24.71
N PHE A 421 -9.56 -3.78 24.69
CA PHE A 421 -9.28 -4.48 23.43
C PHE A 421 -10.58 -4.76 22.67
N THR A 422 -10.63 -4.37 21.41
CA THR A 422 -11.77 -4.59 20.52
C THR A 422 -11.28 -5.29 19.27
N ASN A 423 -11.48 -6.62 19.18
CA ASN A 423 -11.04 -7.41 18.05
C ASN A 423 -11.76 -7.02 16.75
N GLU A 424 -11.20 -7.44 15.63
CA GLU A 424 -11.68 -7.01 14.31
C GLU A 424 -13.11 -7.48 13.99
N TYR A 425 -13.58 -8.57 14.58
CA TYR A 425 -14.98 -9.02 14.44
C TYR A 425 -16.01 -8.10 15.13
N GLN A 426 -15.57 -7.32 16.12
CA GLN A 426 -16.41 -6.38 16.88
C GLN A 426 -16.43 -4.98 16.24
N LYS A 427 -15.47 -4.69 15.35
CA LYS A 427 -15.41 -3.40 14.65
C LYS A 427 -16.58 -3.28 13.67
N GLN A 428 -17.21 -2.13 13.67
CA GLN A 428 -18.37 -1.86 12.83
C GLN A 428 -17.99 -1.15 11.53
N LEU A 429 -18.74 -1.44 10.47
CA LEU A 429 -18.66 -0.67 9.22
C LEU A 429 -18.92 0.81 9.48
N GLN A 430 -18.13 1.65 8.83
CA GLN A 430 -18.35 3.09 8.85
C GLN A 430 -19.43 3.46 7.85
N ILE A 431 -20.62 3.82 8.32
CA ILE A 431 -21.75 4.22 7.48
C ILE A 431 -22.06 5.69 7.75
N ILE A 432 -22.01 6.53 6.71
CA ILE A 432 -22.19 7.98 6.82
C ILE A 432 -23.37 8.47 5.97
#